data_c7f17bef1c023c61ce6da19b99b7bf5f
#
_entry.id   c7f17bef1c023c61ce6da19b99b7bf5f
#
_cell.length_a   1.000
_cell.length_b   1.000
_cell.length_c   1.000
_cell.angle_alpha   90.00
_cell.angle_beta   90.00
_cell.angle_gamma   90.00
#
_symmetry.space_group_name_H-M   'P 1'
#
loop_
_entity.id
_entity.type
_entity.pdbx_description
1 polymer ?
#
loop_
_entity_poly.entity_id
_entity_poly.type
_entity_poly.pdbx_seq_one_letter_code
_entity_poly.pdbx_strand_id
1 'polypeptide(L)'
;MIERKCSCDMGMHRAPLEKYIIESGAINQLPELLKNYNDVYMVCDENTYRVLGEKSEQILKSVGKLSHKHILKGDVLPDARNIGDVLIHLNDPKADSDIFEYSPQPDFILAVGSGVVNDICRVVSYRLGLPYGIAGTAPSMDGYASAGSPTLFDGTKATIKCTTPKYIIADLDVMKEAPFDMLLSGIGDMFGKYTGILDWELARDYNGDYYCTEIADEVIEATDKCMKNGYDLKSRSADCIKNIMEGFLVTGLGMAFTGNSRPASGSEHIVAHVWELESVERGEKPNLHGLEVCEGTRIMAEMYRLLYTETADEHLKSLIEKYLPYFDKIEEFCNKMNMPNITTDYDTIYKAIKRAVDLRDRYTILFYLRDKRQLDRYADYAAKKFLERIGK
;
A
#
# COMPACT_ATOMS: atom_id res chain seq x y z
N MET A 1 -10.11 4.53 -18.42
CA MET A 1 -9.46 3.22 -18.34
C MET A 1 -8.06 3.34 -18.93
N ILE A 2 -7.04 2.86 -18.22
CA ILE A 2 -5.66 2.81 -18.71
C ILE A 2 -5.47 1.45 -19.38
N GLU A 3 -5.01 1.45 -20.63
CA GLU A 3 -4.70 0.25 -21.39
C GLU A 3 -3.28 0.34 -21.97
N ARG A 4 -2.53 -0.78 -21.94
CA ARG A 4 -1.18 -0.86 -22.45
C ARG A 4 -0.91 -2.22 -23.09
N LYS A 5 -0.39 -2.21 -24.31
CA LYS A 5 0.17 -3.41 -24.94
C LYS A 5 1.48 -3.79 -24.23
N CYS A 6 1.72 -5.07 -24.08
CA CYS A 6 2.92 -5.62 -23.47
C CYS A 6 3.39 -6.85 -24.22
N SER A 7 4.69 -7.10 -24.19
CA SER A 7 5.30 -8.29 -24.79
C SER A 7 5.14 -9.57 -23.96
N CYS A 8 4.64 -9.45 -22.71
CA CYS A 8 4.42 -10.59 -21.82
C CYS A 8 3.24 -11.47 -22.26
N ASP A 9 3.08 -12.64 -21.62
CA ASP A 9 2.03 -13.63 -21.93
C ASP A 9 0.59 -13.08 -21.89
N MET A 10 0.35 -12.03 -21.11
CA MET A 10 -0.97 -11.37 -21.07
C MET A 10 -1.27 -10.52 -22.32
N GLY A 11 -0.25 -10.04 -23.02
CA GLY A 11 -0.33 -9.25 -24.25
C GLY A 11 -0.98 -7.86 -24.10
N MET A 12 -1.91 -7.68 -23.14
CA MET A 12 -2.62 -6.44 -22.89
C MET A 12 -2.89 -6.26 -21.41
N HIS A 13 -2.45 -5.15 -20.83
CA HIS A 13 -2.73 -4.75 -19.46
C HIS A 13 -3.84 -3.71 -19.42
N ARG A 14 -4.74 -3.83 -18.41
CA ARG A 14 -5.89 -2.93 -18.23
C ARG A 14 -6.09 -2.60 -16.77
N ALA A 15 -6.33 -1.31 -16.49
CA ALA A 15 -6.73 -0.83 -15.17
C ALA A 15 -7.92 0.13 -15.30
N PRO A 16 -8.96 0.01 -14.45
CA PRO A 16 -10.14 0.88 -14.50
C PRO A 16 -9.88 2.34 -14.12
N LEU A 17 -8.68 2.69 -13.65
CA LEU A 17 -8.29 4.07 -13.36
C LEU A 17 -8.48 4.96 -14.62
N GLU A 18 -9.18 6.08 -14.47
CA GLU A 18 -9.44 7.00 -15.58
C GLU A 18 -8.48 8.19 -15.59
N LYS A 19 -8.21 8.76 -14.41
CA LYS A 19 -7.30 9.90 -14.28
C LYS A 19 -6.63 9.91 -12.91
N TYR A 20 -5.39 10.36 -12.88
CA TYR A 20 -4.68 10.73 -11.66
C TYR A 20 -4.10 12.12 -11.80
N ILE A 21 -3.98 12.84 -10.69
CA ILE A 21 -3.44 14.20 -10.62
C ILE A 21 -2.51 14.26 -9.42
N ILE A 22 -1.23 14.53 -9.66
CA ILE A 22 -0.18 14.62 -8.63
C ILE A 22 0.51 15.97 -8.82
N GLU A 23 -0.03 17.03 -8.20
CA GLU A 23 0.47 18.39 -8.31
C GLU A 23 -0.01 19.26 -7.14
N SER A 24 0.60 20.42 -6.95
CA SER A 24 0.11 21.43 -5.99
C SER A 24 -1.26 21.94 -6.40
N GLY A 25 -2.17 22.05 -5.44
CA GLY A 25 -3.55 22.49 -5.69
C GLY A 25 -4.42 21.50 -6.45
N ALA A 26 -4.02 20.23 -6.57
CA ALA A 26 -4.73 19.19 -7.31
C ALA A 26 -6.21 19.05 -6.91
N ILE A 27 -6.55 19.29 -5.63
CA ILE A 27 -7.94 19.19 -5.14
C ILE A 27 -8.89 20.15 -5.84
N ASN A 28 -8.40 21.27 -6.38
CA ASN A 28 -9.24 22.24 -7.08
C ASN A 28 -9.76 21.72 -8.43
N GLN A 29 -9.22 20.60 -8.93
CA GLN A 29 -9.73 19.92 -10.13
C GLN A 29 -10.92 19.00 -9.85
N LEU A 30 -11.33 18.85 -8.59
CA LEU A 30 -12.45 17.98 -8.18
C LEU A 30 -13.76 18.24 -8.97
N PRO A 31 -14.20 19.50 -9.21
CA PRO A 31 -15.40 19.77 -10.00
C PRO A 31 -15.34 19.21 -11.44
N GLU A 32 -14.18 19.34 -12.09
CA GLU A 32 -14.00 18.85 -13.46
C GLU A 32 -13.97 17.31 -13.51
N LEU A 33 -13.29 16.66 -12.52
CA LEU A 33 -13.25 15.21 -12.42
C LEU A 33 -14.65 14.62 -12.20
N LEU A 34 -15.46 15.29 -11.41
CA LEU A 34 -16.80 14.82 -11.02
C LEU A 34 -17.93 15.44 -11.87
N LYS A 35 -17.63 16.05 -13.04
CA LYS A 35 -18.66 16.74 -13.85
C LYS A 35 -19.81 15.83 -14.30
N ASN A 36 -19.56 14.55 -14.47
CA ASN A 36 -20.55 13.55 -14.91
C ASN A 36 -21.32 12.90 -13.75
N TYR A 37 -21.05 13.27 -12.50
CA TYR A 37 -21.72 12.78 -11.30
C TYR A 37 -22.49 13.93 -10.65
N ASN A 38 -23.62 13.62 -10.03
CA ASN A 38 -24.51 14.63 -9.43
C ASN A 38 -24.55 14.53 -7.91
N ASP A 39 -24.51 13.31 -7.39
CA ASP A 39 -24.73 13.01 -5.98
C ASP A 39 -23.50 12.30 -5.38
N VAL A 40 -22.57 13.09 -4.82
CA VAL A 40 -21.32 12.60 -4.27
C VAL A 40 -21.45 12.35 -2.77
N TYR A 41 -21.18 11.12 -2.37
CA TYR A 41 -21.01 10.73 -0.97
C TYR A 41 -19.55 10.84 -0.57
N MET A 42 -19.23 11.79 0.31
CA MET A 42 -17.88 12.01 0.79
C MET A 42 -17.63 11.28 2.11
N VAL A 43 -16.57 10.49 2.19
CA VAL A 43 -16.15 9.73 3.38
C VAL A 43 -14.75 10.14 3.79
N CYS A 44 -14.56 10.44 5.07
CA CYS A 44 -13.26 10.75 5.69
C CYS A 44 -13.26 10.31 7.16
N ASP A 45 -12.16 10.42 7.86
CA ASP A 45 -12.09 10.39 9.31
C ASP A 45 -11.94 11.81 9.90
N GLU A 46 -11.98 11.93 11.24
CA GLU A 46 -11.89 13.24 11.91
C GLU A 46 -10.58 13.99 11.61
N ASN A 47 -9.46 13.28 11.40
CA ASN A 47 -8.18 13.89 11.10
C ASN A 47 -8.12 14.33 9.63
N THR A 48 -8.50 13.45 8.73
CA THR A 48 -8.47 13.72 7.28
C THR A 48 -9.53 14.74 6.87
N TYR A 49 -10.65 14.85 7.63
CA TYR A 49 -11.61 15.94 7.46
C TYR A 49 -10.96 17.30 7.69
N ARG A 50 -10.20 17.47 8.78
CA ARG A 50 -9.49 18.73 9.09
C ARG A 50 -8.41 19.06 8.06
N VAL A 51 -7.74 18.03 7.52
CA VAL A 51 -6.61 18.20 6.60
C VAL A 51 -7.06 18.57 5.18
N LEU A 52 -8.09 17.90 4.67
CA LEU A 52 -8.54 18.06 3.27
C LEU A 52 -10.07 17.95 3.12
N GLY A 53 -10.75 17.27 4.04
CA GLY A 53 -12.19 17.00 3.94
C GLY A 53 -13.03 18.27 3.92
N GLU A 54 -12.73 19.25 4.79
CA GLU A 54 -13.45 20.52 4.83
C GLU A 54 -13.33 21.29 3.51
N LYS A 55 -12.13 21.35 2.92
CA LYS A 55 -11.92 21.98 1.60
C LYS A 55 -12.66 21.23 0.51
N SER A 56 -12.64 19.89 0.51
CA SER A 56 -13.36 19.06 -0.43
C SER A 56 -14.87 19.26 -0.33
N GLU A 57 -15.40 19.34 0.89
CA GLU A 57 -16.82 19.64 1.14
C GLU A 57 -17.22 21.00 0.58
N GLN A 58 -16.42 22.04 0.85
CA GLN A 58 -16.67 23.40 0.32
C GLN A 58 -16.71 23.42 -1.21
N ILE A 59 -15.75 22.74 -1.85
CA ILE A 59 -15.70 22.64 -3.31
C ILE A 59 -16.96 21.92 -3.84
N LEU A 60 -17.32 20.76 -3.28
CA LEU A 60 -18.48 19.99 -3.72
C LEU A 60 -19.79 20.76 -3.51
N LYS A 61 -19.95 21.46 -2.39
CA LYS A 61 -21.10 22.32 -2.11
C LYS A 61 -21.20 23.49 -3.10
N SER A 62 -20.07 24.12 -3.45
CA SER A 62 -20.06 25.27 -4.38
C SER A 62 -20.56 24.91 -5.79
N VAL A 63 -20.46 23.64 -6.17
CA VAL A 63 -20.94 23.12 -7.46
C VAL A 63 -22.22 22.27 -7.35
N GLY A 64 -22.83 22.23 -6.15
CA GLY A 64 -24.10 21.53 -5.90
C GLY A 64 -24.02 20.01 -6.04
N LYS A 65 -22.88 19.40 -5.76
CA LYS A 65 -22.65 17.95 -5.97
C LYS A 65 -22.54 17.13 -4.68
N LEU A 66 -22.45 17.74 -3.52
CA LEU A 66 -22.40 17.01 -2.26
C LEU A 66 -23.81 16.56 -1.84
N SER A 67 -24.10 15.26 -1.94
CA SER A 67 -25.35 14.70 -1.42
C SER A 67 -25.26 14.45 0.08
N HIS A 68 -24.19 13.82 0.52
CA HIS A 68 -23.96 13.48 1.93
C HIS A 68 -22.48 13.40 2.28
N LYS A 69 -22.14 13.55 3.56
CA LYS A 69 -20.79 13.26 4.08
C LYS A 69 -20.88 12.38 5.31
N HIS A 70 -19.91 11.47 5.44
CA HIS A 70 -19.72 10.67 6.64
C HIS A 70 -18.31 10.85 7.18
N ILE A 71 -18.21 11.12 8.48
CA ILE A 71 -16.92 11.28 9.19
C ILE A 71 -16.79 10.15 10.19
N LEU A 72 -15.92 9.20 9.88
CA LEU A 72 -15.57 8.08 10.73
C LEU A 72 -14.90 8.60 12.03
N LYS A 73 -15.27 8.02 13.16
CA LYS A 73 -14.85 8.49 14.49
C LYS A 73 -13.96 7.49 15.20
N GLY A 74 -13.06 8.02 16.04
CA GLY A 74 -12.17 7.23 16.89
C GLY A 74 -11.05 6.54 16.11
N ASP A 75 -10.64 5.35 16.58
CA ASP A 75 -9.61 4.56 15.90
C ASP A 75 -10.21 3.83 14.71
N VAL A 76 -9.97 4.38 13.53
CA VAL A 76 -10.50 3.85 12.26
C VAL A 76 -9.54 2.80 11.72
N LEU A 77 -10.07 1.58 11.51
CA LEU A 77 -9.40 0.47 10.86
C LEU A 77 -10.21 0.02 9.64
N PRO A 78 -9.59 -0.57 8.61
CA PRO A 78 -10.32 -1.13 7.47
C PRO A 78 -10.93 -2.47 7.87
N ASP A 79 -11.97 -2.42 8.70
CA ASP A 79 -12.66 -3.58 9.27
C ASP A 79 -14.15 -3.61 8.96
N ALA A 80 -14.80 -4.72 9.29
CA ALA A 80 -16.22 -4.93 9.06
C ALA A 80 -17.09 -3.86 9.75
N ARG A 81 -16.68 -3.34 10.93
CA ARG A 81 -17.39 -2.32 11.69
C ARG A 81 -17.42 -1.00 10.93
N ASN A 82 -16.25 -0.48 10.53
CA ASN A 82 -16.16 0.80 9.83
C ASN A 82 -16.73 0.73 8.41
N ILE A 83 -16.60 -0.41 7.72
CA ILE A 83 -17.29 -0.66 6.44
C ILE A 83 -18.80 -0.62 6.63
N GLY A 84 -19.32 -1.29 7.67
CA GLY A 84 -20.75 -1.28 8.03
C GLY A 84 -21.24 0.12 8.38
N ASP A 85 -20.44 0.90 9.11
CA ASP A 85 -20.76 2.29 9.48
C ASP A 85 -20.93 3.17 8.24
N VAL A 86 -20.02 3.10 7.27
CA VAL A 86 -20.13 3.84 5.99
C VAL A 86 -21.36 3.39 5.20
N LEU A 87 -21.66 2.08 5.18
CA LEU A 87 -22.84 1.55 4.46
C LEU A 87 -24.17 2.02 5.08
N ILE A 88 -24.26 2.04 6.41
CA ILE A 88 -25.48 2.46 7.12
C ILE A 88 -25.78 3.93 6.88
N HIS A 89 -24.76 4.78 6.79
CA HIS A 89 -24.90 6.22 6.60
C HIS A 89 -24.89 6.66 5.12
N LEU A 90 -24.96 5.72 4.19
CA LEU A 90 -25.00 6.03 2.76
C LEU A 90 -26.25 6.83 2.37
N ASN A 91 -27.39 6.51 3.01
CA ASN A 91 -28.68 7.12 2.80
C ASN A 91 -29.30 7.41 4.16
N ASP A 92 -29.01 8.57 4.74
CA ASP A 92 -29.71 8.98 5.95
C ASP A 92 -31.18 9.27 5.66
N PRO A 93 -32.10 8.81 6.52
CA PRO A 93 -33.49 9.19 6.42
C PRO A 93 -33.63 10.71 6.56
N LYS A 94 -34.49 11.34 5.76
CA LYS A 94 -34.77 12.77 5.92
C LYS A 94 -35.43 13.01 7.28
N ALA A 95 -34.81 13.87 8.09
CA ALA A 95 -35.18 14.11 9.49
C ALA A 95 -36.62 14.57 9.72
N ASP A 96 -37.28 15.12 8.69
CA ASP A 96 -38.61 15.74 8.77
C ASP A 96 -39.69 14.98 7.99
N SER A 97 -39.49 13.74 7.62
CA SER A 97 -40.42 12.95 6.83
C SER A 97 -41.18 11.93 7.69
N ASP A 98 -42.48 12.02 7.73
CA ASP A 98 -43.41 11.03 8.33
C ASP A 98 -43.45 9.70 7.55
N ILE A 99 -42.78 9.64 6.41
CA ILE A 99 -42.66 8.48 5.54
C ILE A 99 -41.14 8.17 5.43
N PHE A 100 -40.77 6.90 5.27
CA PHE A 100 -39.39 6.47 5.03
C PHE A 100 -38.84 7.04 3.70
N GLU A 101 -38.65 8.37 3.65
CA GLU A 101 -37.93 9.03 2.57
C GLU A 101 -36.44 9.08 2.89
N TYR A 102 -35.65 8.50 2.00
CA TYR A 102 -34.20 8.56 2.06
C TYR A 102 -33.67 9.67 1.15
N SER A 103 -32.48 10.15 1.46
CA SER A 103 -31.70 10.97 0.53
C SER A 103 -31.52 10.20 -0.79
N PRO A 104 -31.38 10.88 -1.94
CA PRO A 104 -31.05 10.20 -3.20
C PRO A 104 -29.82 9.32 -3.02
N GLN A 105 -29.83 8.14 -3.67
CA GLN A 105 -28.65 7.30 -3.70
C GLN A 105 -27.49 8.05 -4.36
N PRO A 106 -26.29 8.08 -3.78
CA PRO A 106 -25.15 8.70 -4.44
C PRO A 106 -24.81 7.94 -5.74
N ASP A 107 -24.27 8.67 -6.69
CA ASP A 107 -23.75 8.11 -7.94
C ASP A 107 -22.21 8.04 -7.96
N PHE A 108 -21.57 8.58 -6.92
CA PHE A 108 -20.12 8.53 -6.73
C PHE A 108 -19.72 8.57 -5.24
N ILE A 109 -18.66 7.83 -4.88
CA ILE A 109 -18.04 7.88 -3.55
C ILE A 109 -16.72 8.62 -3.64
N LEU A 110 -16.54 9.69 -2.86
CA LEU A 110 -15.26 10.37 -2.69
C LEU A 110 -14.64 10.01 -1.34
N ALA A 111 -13.60 9.19 -1.36
CA ALA A 111 -12.75 8.98 -0.20
C ALA A 111 -11.82 10.19 0.00
N VAL A 112 -11.71 10.72 1.21
CA VAL A 112 -10.74 11.77 1.55
C VAL A 112 -9.90 11.27 2.73
N GLY A 113 -8.67 10.83 2.44
CA GLY A 113 -7.83 10.20 3.45
C GLY A 113 -6.60 9.52 2.88
N SER A 114 -6.01 8.62 3.65
CA SER A 114 -4.93 7.77 3.17
C SER A 114 -5.38 6.30 3.09
N GLY A 115 -4.51 5.32 3.34
CA GLY A 115 -4.80 3.91 3.12
C GLY A 115 -6.10 3.39 3.71
N VAL A 116 -6.34 3.67 5.00
CA VAL A 116 -7.51 3.12 5.73
C VAL A 116 -8.84 3.58 5.10
N VAL A 117 -9.00 4.90 4.90
CA VAL A 117 -10.23 5.45 4.30
C VAL A 117 -10.38 4.97 2.85
N ASN A 118 -9.27 4.88 2.10
CA ASN A 118 -9.26 4.36 0.75
C ASN A 118 -9.74 2.89 0.71
N ASP A 119 -9.26 2.04 1.61
CA ASP A 119 -9.61 0.62 1.66
C ASP A 119 -11.07 0.41 2.05
N ILE A 120 -11.58 1.15 3.03
CA ILE A 120 -13.00 1.13 3.41
C ILE A 120 -13.88 1.53 2.20
N CYS A 121 -13.60 2.68 1.58
CA CYS A 121 -14.38 3.17 0.45
C CYS A 121 -14.29 2.26 -0.78
N ARG A 122 -13.14 1.63 -1.01
CA ARG A 122 -12.95 0.64 -2.08
C ARG A 122 -13.88 -0.55 -1.91
N VAL A 123 -13.97 -1.10 -0.68
CA VAL A 123 -14.89 -2.21 -0.39
C VAL A 123 -16.34 -1.79 -0.56
N VAL A 124 -16.72 -0.65 0.02
CA VAL A 124 -18.09 -0.10 -0.09
C VAL A 124 -18.46 0.13 -1.55
N SER A 125 -17.63 0.84 -2.31
CA SER A 125 -17.80 1.09 -3.75
C SER A 125 -18.03 -0.19 -4.53
N TYR A 126 -17.16 -1.18 -4.34
CA TYR A 126 -17.25 -2.45 -5.05
C TYR A 126 -18.54 -3.21 -4.72
N ARG A 127 -18.93 -3.25 -3.43
CA ARG A 127 -20.16 -3.94 -2.99
C ARG A 127 -21.44 -3.30 -3.50
N LEU A 128 -21.42 -1.98 -3.65
CA LEU A 128 -22.57 -1.22 -4.15
C LEU A 128 -22.59 -1.08 -5.68
N GLY A 129 -21.50 -1.43 -6.37
CA GLY A 129 -21.36 -1.19 -7.81
C GLY A 129 -21.22 0.28 -8.16
N LEU A 130 -20.84 1.14 -7.19
CA LEU A 130 -20.64 2.57 -7.39
C LEU A 130 -19.19 2.88 -7.75
N PRO A 131 -18.93 3.84 -8.67
CA PRO A 131 -17.58 4.34 -8.87
C PRO A 131 -17.11 5.14 -7.67
N TYR A 132 -15.78 5.12 -7.42
CA TYR A 132 -15.19 5.95 -6.38
C TYR A 132 -13.88 6.60 -6.82
N GLY A 133 -13.50 7.64 -6.10
CA GLY A 133 -12.20 8.29 -6.21
C GLY A 133 -11.60 8.55 -4.84
N ILE A 134 -10.30 8.81 -4.83
CA ILE A 134 -9.55 9.13 -3.60
C ILE A 134 -8.85 10.48 -3.73
N ALA A 135 -9.10 11.37 -2.78
CA ALA A 135 -8.29 12.54 -2.49
C ALA A 135 -7.34 12.19 -1.33
N GLY A 136 -6.10 11.91 -1.67
CA GLY A 136 -5.09 11.42 -0.72
C GLY A 136 -4.58 12.52 0.21
N THR A 137 -4.37 12.17 1.49
CA THR A 137 -3.87 13.11 2.51
C THR A 137 -2.44 12.85 2.96
N ALA A 138 -1.90 11.66 2.69
CA ALA A 138 -0.53 11.30 3.05
C ALA A 138 0.04 10.24 2.10
N PRO A 139 1.29 10.37 1.64
CA PRO A 139 1.95 9.37 0.81
C PRO A 139 2.55 8.26 1.69
N SER A 140 1.71 7.46 2.38
CA SER A 140 2.13 6.53 3.44
C SER A 140 2.21 5.06 3.05
N MET A 141 1.63 4.65 1.91
CA MET A 141 1.62 3.27 1.41
C MET A 141 1.16 3.22 -0.06
N ASP A 142 1.43 2.14 -0.78
CA ASP A 142 1.22 1.99 -2.22
C ASP A 142 -0.18 1.56 -2.68
N GLY A 143 -1.12 1.39 -1.75
CA GLY A 143 -2.46 0.87 -2.04
C GLY A 143 -3.42 1.81 -2.79
N TYR A 144 -3.00 3.01 -3.21
CA TYR A 144 -3.90 3.98 -3.85
C TYR A 144 -4.57 3.46 -5.12
N ALA A 145 -3.81 2.87 -6.03
CA ALA A 145 -4.32 2.34 -7.29
C ALA A 145 -4.57 0.82 -7.28
N SER A 146 -4.47 0.18 -6.12
CA SER A 146 -4.72 -1.26 -5.98
C SER A 146 -6.18 -1.62 -6.26
N ALA A 147 -6.41 -2.82 -6.79
CA ALA A 147 -7.73 -3.45 -6.87
C ALA A 147 -8.05 -4.35 -5.66
N GLY A 148 -7.12 -4.52 -4.73
CA GLY A 148 -7.28 -5.27 -3.51
C GLY A 148 -7.40 -4.35 -2.29
N SER A 149 -8.23 -4.74 -1.32
CA SER A 149 -8.36 -4.05 -0.03
C SER A 149 -7.98 -4.99 1.10
N PRO A 150 -6.86 -4.76 1.80
CA PRO A 150 -6.55 -5.47 3.03
C PRO A 150 -7.57 -5.08 4.11
N THR A 151 -8.35 -6.04 4.58
CA THR A 151 -9.47 -5.79 5.49
C THR A 151 -9.45 -6.78 6.64
N LEU A 152 -9.84 -6.32 7.83
CA LEU A 152 -9.94 -7.11 9.05
C LEU A 152 -11.37 -7.66 9.22
N PHE A 153 -11.49 -9.00 9.31
CA PHE A 153 -12.74 -9.68 9.60
C PHE A 153 -12.51 -10.72 10.70
N ASP A 154 -13.29 -10.65 11.76
CA ASP A 154 -13.25 -11.62 12.87
C ASP A 154 -11.82 -11.93 13.36
N GLY A 155 -11.00 -10.90 13.53
CA GLY A 155 -9.61 -11.04 13.97
C GLY A 155 -8.64 -11.59 12.91
N THR A 156 -9.09 -11.77 11.67
CA THR A 156 -8.24 -12.20 10.56
C THR A 156 -8.06 -11.09 9.52
N LYS A 157 -6.89 -11.04 8.87
CA LYS A 157 -6.61 -10.11 7.78
C LYS A 157 -6.77 -10.82 6.44
N ALA A 158 -7.73 -10.35 5.64
CA ALA A 158 -7.98 -10.87 4.29
C ALA A 158 -7.89 -9.74 3.26
N THR A 159 -7.36 -10.03 2.07
CA THR A 159 -7.41 -9.09 0.96
C THR A 159 -8.67 -9.32 0.14
N ILE A 160 -9.62 -8.39 0.21
CA ILE A 160 -10.84 -8.44 -0.59
C ILE A 160 -10.52 -7.99 -2.01
N LYS A 161 -10.87 -8.79 -3.01
CA LYS A 161 -10.84 -8.38 -4.41
C LYS A 161 -11.94 -7.34 -4.65
N CYS A 162 -11.55 -6.16 -5.12
CA CYS A 162 -12.40 -5.02 -5.38
C CYS A 162 -12.11 -4.43 -6.77
N THR A 163 -12.19 -3.11 -6.88
CA THR A 163 -11.85 -2.34 -8.07
C THR A 163 -10.86 -1.22 -7.74
N THR A 164 -10.12 -0.73 -8.74
CA THR A 164 -9.31 0.48 -8.59
C THR A 164 -10.22 1.72 -8.51
N PRO A 165 -9.77 2.83 -7.92
CA PRO A 165 -10.49 4.09 -8.01
C PRO A 165 -10.57 4.57 -9.47
N LYS A 166 -11.61 5.35 -9.79
CA LYS A 166 -11.72 6.09 -11.05
C LYS A 166 -10.73 7.24 -11.12
N TYR A 167 -10.57 7.92 -9.97
CA TYR A 167 -9.72 9.11 -9.84
C TYR A 167 -8.82 9.01 -8.62
N ILE A 168 -7.56 9.42 -8.79
CA ILE A 168 -6.60 9.62 -7.69
C ILE A 168 -6.17 11.07 -7.71
N ILE A 169 -6.39 11.79 -6.61
CA ILE A 169 -6.01 13.19 -6.42
C ILE A 169 -4.96 13.22 -5.31
N ALA A 170 -3.75 13.62 -5.64
CA ALA A 170 -2.64 13.81 -4.73
C ALA A 170 -2.24 15.29 -4.74
N ASP A 171 -2.83 16.08 -3.83
CA ASP A 171 -2.47 17.48 -3.64
C ASP A 171 -1.15 17.57 -2.88
N LEU A 172 -0.07 17.94 -3.57
CA LEU A 172 1.28 17.98 -2.98
C LEU A 172 1.39 18.98 -1.83
N ASP A 173 0.57 20.05 -1.84
CA ASP A 173 0.56 21.02 -0.75
C ASP A 173 -0.02 20.43 0.54
N VAL A 174 -0.93 19.46 0.41
CA VAL A 174 -1.49 18.70 1.53
C VAL A 174 -0.55 17.58 1.95
N MET A 175 -0.10 16.78 1.00
CA MET A 175 0.68 15.56 1.27
C MET A 175 2.02 15.84 1.94
N LYS A 176 2.70 16.93 1.59
CA LYS A 176 3.97 17.33 2.22
C LYS A 176 3.82 17.68 3.71
N GLU A 177 2.61 18.07 4.16
CA GLU A 177 2.32 18.39 5.57
C GLU A 177 1.95 17.17 6.42
N ALA A 178 1.88 15.98 5.82
CA ALA A 178 1.61 14.74 6.55
C ALA A 178 2.63 14.52 7.70
N PRO A 179 2.27 13.80 8.77
CA PRO A 179 3.20 13.41 9.82
C PRO A 179 4.46 12.77 9.23
N PHE A 180 5.63 13.12 9.77
CA PHE A 180 6.91 12.71 9.16
C PHE A 180 7.06 11.18 9.13
N ASP A 181 6.55 10.48 10.13
CA ASP A 181 6.56 9.02 10.16
C ASP A 181 5.72 8.41 9.03
N MET A 182 4.63 9.08 8.60
CA MET A 182 3.85 8.64 7.44
C MET A 182 4.63 8.86 6.13
N LEU A 183 5.45 9.90 6.05
CA LEU A 183 6.35 10.13 4.91
C LEU A 183 7.46 9.06 4.86
N LEU A 184 8.05 8.74 6.01
CA LEU A 184 9.02 7.64 6.14
C LEU A 184 8.39 6.29 5.80
N SER A 185 7.15 6.06 6.25
CA SER A 185 6.39 4.87 5.89
C SER A 185 6.26 4.71 4.38
N GLY A 186 5.93 5.80 3.67
CA GLY A 186 5.81 5.74 2.22
C GLY A 186 7.10 5.33 1.52
N ILE A 187 8.23 5.89 1.91
CA ILE A 187 9.53 5.48 1.36
C ILE A 187 9.86 4.04 1.75
N GLY A 188 9.57 3.67 3.00
CA GLY A 188 9.80 2.31 3.49
C GLY A 188 9.02 1.26 2.70
N ASP A 189 7.78 1.57 2.35
CA ASP A 189 6.94 0.72 1.50
C ASP A 189 7.53 0.59 0.08
N MET A 190 8.03 1.68 -0.50
CA MET A 190 8.74 1.60 -1.79
C MET A 190 9.99 0.71 -1.71
N PHE A 191 10.74 0.73 -0.63
CA PHE A 191 11.94 -0.12 -0.51
C PHE A 191 11.62 -1.63 -0.55
N GLY A 192 10.43 -2.03 -0.08
CA GLY A 192 9.95 -3.40 -0.20
C GLY A 192 9.90 -3.91 -1.64
N LYS A 193 9.85 -3.01 -2.64
CA LYS A 193 9.76 -3.41 -4.04
C LYS A 193 11.04 -4.13 -4.53
N TYR A 194 12.21 -3.84 -3.95
CA TYR A 194 13.44 -4.55 -4.30
C TYR A 194 13.36 -6.03 -3.92
N THR A 195 12.91 -6.36 -2.70
CA THR A 195 12.72 -7.77 -2.30
C THR A 195 11.49 -8.38 -2.95
N GLY A 196 10.42 -7.61 -3.13
CA GLY A 196 9.19 -8.07 -3.79
C GLY A 196 9.41 -8.49 -5.24
N ILE A 197 10.17 -7.70 -6.02
CA ILE A 197 10.50 -8.05 -7.41
C ILE A 197 11.49 -9.21 -7.47
N LEU A 198 12.50 -9.26 -6.56
CA LEU A 198 13.39 -10.41 -6.47
C LEU A 198 12.64 -11.71 -6.15
N ASP A 199 11.68 -11.67 -5.23
CA ASP A 199 10.79 -12.80 -4.92
C ASP A 199 9.92 -13.18 -6.14
N TRP A 200 9.51 -12.21 -6.94
CA TRP A 200 8.71 -12.47 -8.14
C TRP A 200 9.55 -13.10 -9.26
N GLU A 201 10.80 -12.66 -9.45
CA GLU A 201 11.77 -13.32 -10.35
C GLU A 201 12.08 -14.74 -9.87
N LEU A 202 12.30 -14.92 -8.56
CA LEU A 202 12.51 -16.23 -7.95
C LEU A 202 11.32 -17.17 -8.20
N ALA A 203 10.11 -16.67 -8.04
CA ALA A 203 8.89 -17.44 -8.28
C ALA A 203 8.73 -17.82 -9.75
N ARG A 204 9.06 -16.95 -10.70
CA ARG A 204 9.11 -17.27 -12.13
C ARG A 204 10.07 -18.45 -12.38
N ASP A 205 11.29 -18.36 -11.85
CA ASP A 205 12.38 -19.28 -12.21
C ASP A 205 12.26 -20.65 -11.52
N TYR A 206 11.70 -20.69 -10.30
CA TYR A 206 11.67 -21.90 -9.46
C TYR A 206 10.27 -22.46 -9.20
N ASN A 207 9.21 -21.73 -9.53
CA ASN A 207 7.82 -22.17 -9.35
C ASN A 207 6.97 -22.04 -10.63
N GLY A 208 7.49 -21.41 -11.69
CA GLY A 208 6.75 -21.20 -12.93
C GLY A 208 5.65 -20.13 -12.84
N ASP A 209 5.74 -19.21 -11.88
CA ASP A 209 4.77 -18.13 -11.75
C ASP A 209 4.85 -17.17 -12.96
N TYR A 210 3.69 -16.62 -13.31
CA TYR A 210 3.66 -15.52 -14.27
C TYR A 210 4.56 -14.35 -13.83
N TYR A 211 5.29 -13.80 -14.78
CA TYR A 211 6.15 -12.63 -14.58
C TYR A 211 6.06 -11.67 -15.78
N CYS A 212 6.08 -10.39 -15.51
CA CYS A 212 6.14 -9.36 -16.54
C CYS A 212 7.36 -8.47 -16.32
N THR A 213 8.35 -8.61 -17.19
CA THR A 213 9.59 -7.84 -17.12
C THR A 213 9.35 -6.33 -17.19
N GLU A 214 8.47 -5.87 -18.12
CA GLU A 214 8.18 -4.45 -18.30
C GLU A 214 7.63 -3.82 -17.01
N ILE A 215 6.69 -4.52 -16.32
CA ILE A 215 6.14 -4.03 -15.04
C ILE A 215 7.21 -4.06 -13.94
N ALA A 216 8.01 -5.11 -13.88
CA ALA A 216 9.06 -5.23 -12.86
C ALA A 216 10.12 -4.12 -13.02
N ASP A 217 10.57 -3.86 -14.24
CA ASP A 217 11.55 -2.81 -14.54
C ASP A 217 11.01 -1.42 -14.19
N GLU A 218 9.74 -1.13 -14.52
CA GLU A 218 9.09 0.14 -14.15
C GLU A 218 8.99 0.32 -12.62
N VAL A 219 8.68 -0.75 -11.88
CA VAL A 219 8.61 -0.71 -10.42
C VAL A 219 10.00 -0.45 -9.82
N ILE A 220 11.05 -1.11 -10.31
CA ILE A 220 12.42 -0.88 -9.87
C ILE A 220 12.85 0.56 -10.20
N GLU A 221 12.59 1.05 -11.42
CA GLU A 221 12.91 2.43 -11.79
C GLU A 221 12.22 3.47 -10.90
N ALA A 222 10.93 3.26 -10.59
CA ALA A 222 10.18 4.12 -9.69
C ALA A 222 10.75 4.08 -8.25
N THR A 223 11.16 2.90 -7.80
CA THR A 223 11.80 2.71 -6.47
C THR A 223 13.16 3.40 -6.43
N ASP A 224 13.97 3.31 -7.49
CA ASP A 224 15.25 4.01 -7.62
C ASP A 224 15.08 5.53 -7.53
N LYS A 225 14.04 6.09 -8.16
CA LYS A 225 13.71 7.52 -8.04
C LYS A 225 13.37 7.90 -6.60
N CYS A 226 12.57 7.08 -5.91
CA CYS A 226 12.25 7.29 -4.50
C CYS A 226 13.49 7.21 -3.61
N MET A 227 14.37 6.23 -3.81
CA MET A 227 15.63 6.08 -3.09
C MET A 227 16.52 7.32 -3.27
N LYS A 228 16.72 7.75 -4.50
CA LYS A 228 17.58 8.90 -4.84
C LYS A 228 17.10 10.20 -4.20
N ASN A 229 15.79 10.46 -4.26
CA ASN A 229 15.21 11.72 -3.81
C ASN A 229 14.74 11.67 -2.35
N GLY A 230 14.70 10.48 -1.73
CA GLY A 230 14.19 10.26 -0.38
C GLY A 230 14.95 11.02 0.71
N TYR A 231 16.22 11.35 0.48
CA TYR A 231 17.00 12.18 1.41
C TYR A 231 16.46 13.60 1.57
N ASP A 232 15.73 14.10 0.57
CA ASP A 232 15.07 15.41 0.60
C ASP A 232 13.74 15.41 1.38
N LEU A 233 13.34 14.25 1.94
CA LEU A 233 12.12 14.12 2.72
C LEU A 233 12.09 15.03 3.95
N LYS A 234 13.26 15.25 4.59
CA LYS A 234 13.39 16.15 5.74
C LYS A 234 13.03 17.60 5.39
N SER A 235 13.26 18.02 4.16
CA SER A 235 12.87 19.35 3.66
C SER A 235 11.42 19.40 3.16
N ARG A 236 10.70 18.27 3.17
CA ARG A 236 9.33 18.15 2.63
C ARG A 236 9.22 18.63 1.19
N SER A 237 10.26 18.36 0.39
CA SER A 237 10.33 18.75 -1.02
C SER A 237 9.12 18.21 -1.79
N ALA A 238 8.46 19.09 -2.55
CA ALA A 238 7.33 18.67 -3.40
C ALA A 238 7.76 17.61 -4.42
N ASP A 239 8.97 17.68 -4.96
CA ASP A 239 9.50 16.69 -5.89
C ASP A 239 9.72 15.33 -5.22
N CYS A 240 10.18 15.30 -3.96
CA CYS A 240 10.31 14.06 -3.19
C CYS A 240 8.94 13.41 -2.97
N ILE A 241 7.96 14.18 -2.50
CA ILE A 241 6.58 13.69 -2.29
C ILE A 241 5.95 13.22 -3.60
N LYS A 242 6.17 13.97 -4.69
CA LYS A 242 5.70 13.59 -6.02
C LYS A 242 6.28 12.25 -6.46
N ASN A 243 7.59 12.04 -6.30
CA ASN A 243 8.24 10.78 -6.67
C ASN A 243 7.67 9.58 -5.89
N ILE A 244 7.37 9.75 -4.59
CA ILE A 244 6.72 8.69 -3.79
C ILE A 244 5.34 8.37 -4.35
N MET A 245 4.51 9.39 -4.63
CA MET A 245 3.17 9.19 -5.17
C MET A 245 3.17 8.60 -6.58
N GLU A 246 4.12 9.00 -7.43
CA GLU A 246 4.32 8.39 -8.75
C GLU A 246 4.75 6.93 -8.62
N GLY A 247 5.64 6.62 -7.66
CA GLY A 247 6.02 5.24 -7.32
C GLY A 247 4.81 4.39 -6.90
N PHE A 248 3.95 4.91 -6.03
CA PHE A 248 2.72 4.25 -5.61
C PHE A 248 1.73 4.05 -6.77
N LEU A 249 1.69 4.99 -7.70
CA LEU A 249 0.87 4.84 -8.90
C LEU A 249 1.40 3.71 -9.79
N VAL A 250 2.71 3.65 -10.02
CA VAL A 250 3.35 2.61 -10.84
C VAL A 250 3.12 1.23 -10.22
N THR A 251 3.38 1.07 -8.92
CA THR A 251 3.18 -0.21 -8.23
C THR A 251 1.72 -0.62 -8.18
N GLY A 252 0.82 0.32 -7.89
CA GLY A 252 -0.62 0.09 -7.86
C GLY A 252 -1.20 -0.29 -9.23
N LEU A 253 -0.75 0.37 -10.30
CA LEU A 253 -1.10 -0.01 -11.67
C LEU A 253 -0.52 -1.37 -12.03
N GLY A 254 0.72 -1.66 -11.63
CA GLY A 254 1.34 -2.98 -11.80
C GLY A 254 0.48 -4.10 -11.18
N MET A 255 0.00 -3.89 -9.95
CA MET A 255 -0.94 -4.82 -9.29
C MET A 255 -2.26 -4.96 -10.05
N ALA A 256 -2.83 -3.85 -10.52
CA ALA A 256 -4.08 -3.88 -11.29
C ALA A 256 -3.90 -4.61 -12.64
N PHE A 257 -2.78 -4.41 -13.31
CA PHE A 257 -2.43 -5.03 -14.58
C PHE A 257 -2.21 -6.55 -14.47
N THR A 258 -1.58 -7.00 -13.40
CA THR A 258 -1.30 -8.43 -13.16
C THR A 258 -2.45 -9.15 -12.46
N GLY A 259 -3.41 -8.40 -11.89
CA GLY A 259 -4.51 -8.97 -11.10
C GLY A 259 -4.08 -9.58 -9.77
N ASN A 260 -2.85 -9.28 -9.32
CA ASN A 260 -2.29 -9.73 -8.04
C ASN A 260 -1.26 -8.72 -7.52
N SER A 261 -0.76 -8.91 -6.30
CA SER A 261 0.18 -7.97 -5.68
C SER A 261 1.67 -8.33 -5.85
N ARG A 262 2.02 -9.23 -6.79
CA ARG A 262 3.43 -9.59 -7.07
C ARG A 262 4.32 -8.38 -7.38
N PRO A 263 3.88 -7.40 -8.20
CA PRO A 263 4.71 -6.23 -8.51
C PRO A 263 5.07 -5.37 -7.31
N ALA A 264 4.35 -5.49 -6.21
CA ALA A 264 4.46 -4.59 -5.06
C ALA A 264 4.87 -5.29 -3.76
N SER A 265 4.74 -6.62 -3.67
CA SER A 265 4.72 -7.34 -2.38
C SER A 265 5.35 -8.72 -2.51
N GLY A 266 6.37 -8.99 -1.73
CA GLY A 266 7.05 -10.27 -1.58
C GLY A 266 7.04 -10.77 -0.13
N SER A 267 8.11 -11.42 0.27
CA SER A 267 8.31 -11.98 1.62
C SER A 267 8.31 -10.91 2.72
N GLU A 268 8.85 -9.73 2.44
CA GLU A 268 8.88 -8.59 3.36
C GLU A 268 7.47 -8.16 3.78
N HIS A 269 6.55 -8.07 2.83
CA HIS A 269 5.16 -7.72 3.11
C HIS A 269 4.42 -8.83 3.87
N ILE A 270 4.74 -10.10 3.61
CA ILE A 270 4.11 -11.20 4.33
C ILE A 270 4.51 -11.14 5.81
N VAL A 271 5.78 -10.86 6.10
CA VAL A 271 6.28 -10.68 7.47
C VAL A 271 5.63 -9.46 8.13
N ALA A 272 5.57 -8.31 7.44
CA ALA A 272 4.87 -7.11 7.92
C ALA A 272 3.40 -7.41 8.26
N HIS A 273 2.69 -8.14 7.41
CA HIS A 273 1.30 -8.55 7.68
C HIS A 273 1.16 -9.47 8.90
N VAL A 274 2.17 -10.29 9.22
CA VAL A 274 2.16 -11.08 10.47
C VAL A 274 2.21 -10.15 11.67
N TRP A 275 3.10 -9.15 11.68
CA TRP A 275 3.19 -8.20 12.80
C TRP A 275 1.92 -7.37 12.97
N GLU A 276 1.35 -6.87 11.86
CA GLU A 276 0.07 -6.16 11.89
C GLU A 276 -1.05 -7.04 12.47
N LEU A 277 -1.13 -8.30 12.05
CA LEU A 277 -2.13 -9.24 12.56
C LEU A 277 -1.92 -9.52 14.06
N GLU A 278 -0.69 -9.77 14.47
CA GLU A 278 -0.37 -10.00 15.90
C GLU A 278 -0.68 -8.78 16.76
N SER A 279 -0.49 -7.56 16.26
CA SER A 279 -0.88 -6.32 16.96
C SER A 279 -2.39 -6.29 17.16
N VAL A 280 -3.17 -6.60 16.13
CA VAL A 280 -4.65 -6.68 16.22
C VAL A 280 -5.10 -7.78 17.18
N GLU A 281 -4.47 -8.97 17.14
CA GLU A 281 -4.74 -10.08 18.06
C GLU A 281 -4.51 -9.70 19.53
N ARG A 282 -3.54 -8.79 19.79
CA ARG A 282 -3.29 -8.24 21.12
C ARG A 282 -4.20 -7.05 21.50
N GLY A 283 -5.09 -6.61 20.59
CA GLY A 283 -5.90 -5.41 20.76
C GLY A 283 -5.11 -4.11 20.67
N GLU A 284 -3.95 -4.13 20.01
CA GLU A 284 -3.06 -3.01 19.79
C GLU A 284 -3.26 -2.43 18.38
N LYS A 285 -2.96 -1.14 18.23
CA LYS A 285 -2.93 -0.53 16.91
C LYS A 285 -1.66 -0.97 16.18
N PRO A 286 -1.77 -1.49 14.94
CA PRO A 286 -0.59 -1.79 14.12
C PRO A 286 0.27 -0.55 13.89
N ASN A 287 1.56 -0.75 13.68
CA ASN A 287 2.45 0.31 13.24
C ASN A 287 2.10 0.77 11.81
N LEU A 288 2.77 1.82 11.35
CA LEU A 288 2.60 2.24 9.96
C LEU A 288 3.14 1.16 9.01
N HIS A 289 2.29 0.74 8.09
CA HIS A 289 2.55 -0.38 7.18
C HIS A 289 3.92 -0.34 6.51
N GLY A 290 4.28 0.78 5.89
CA GLY A 290 5.55 0.90 5.18
C GLY A 290 6.78 0.90 6.09
N LEU A 291 6.65 1.23 7.38
CA LEU A 291 7.74 1.05 8.34
C LEU A 291 7.97 -0.44 8.62
N GLU A 292 6.90 -1.22 8.80
CA GLU A 292 6.98 -2.68 8.97
C GLU A 292 7.50 -3.35 7.69
N VAL A 293 7.07 -2.89 6.51
CA VAL A 293 7.59 -3.37 5.21
C VAL A 293 9.09 -3.08 5.07
N CYS A 294 9.54 -1.87 5.43
CA CYS A 294 10.96 -1.52 5.39
C CYS A 294 11.80 -2.44 6.28
N GLU A 295 11.34 -2.69 7.49
CA GLU A 295 12.02 -3.59 8.42
C GLU A 295 12.01 -5.03 7.91
N GLY A 296 10.87 -5.52 7.41
CA GLY A 296 10.77 -6.80 6.74
C GLY A 296 11.74 -6.92 5.56
N THR A 297 11.89 -5.86 4.75
CA THR A 297 12.86 -5.80 3.65
C THR A 297 14.28 -5.99 4.13
N ARG A 298 14.68 -5.30 5.21
CA ARG A 298 16.03 -5.40 5.80
C ARG A 298 16.30 -6.81 6.33
N ILE A 299 15.33 -7.43 6.96
CA ILE A 299 15.42 -8.81 7.47
C ILE A 299 15.51 -9.81 6.30
N MET A 300 14.66 -9.68 5.27
CA MET A 300 14.72 -10.56 4.10
C MET A 300 16.02 -10.38 3.31
N ALA A 301 16.58 -9.18 3.27
CA ALA A 301 17.88 -8.92 2.68
C ALA A 301 18.98 -9.78 3.33
N GLU A 302 18.95 -10.00 4.65
CA GLU A 302 19.92 -10.88 5.32
C GLU A 302 19.74 -12.36 4.92
N MET A 303 18.51 -12.81 4.69
CA MET A 303 18.27 -14.15 4.17
C MET A 303 18.82 -14.30 2.75
N TYR A 304 18.61 -13.31 1.88
CA TYR A 304 19.16 -13.32 0.52
C TYR A 304 20.68 -13.23 0.49
N ARG A 305 21.30 -12.43 1.38
CA ARG A 305 22.77 -12.38 1.52
C ARG A 305 23.34 -13.73 1.90
N LEU A 306 22.74 -14.42 2.88
CA LEU A 306 23.18 -15.76 3.26
C LEU A 306 23.00 -16.74 2.10
N LEU A 307 21.86 -16.72 1.42
CA LEU A 307 21.58 -17.59 0.28
C LEU A 307 22.58 -17.37 -0.87
N TYR A 308 22.95 -16.11 -1.15
CA TYR A 308 23.98 -15.78 -2.13
C TYR A 308 25.33 -16.42 -1.82
N THR A 309 25.72 -16.45 -0.55
CA THR A 309 27.02 -17.02 -0.15
C THR A 309 27.05 -18.54 -0.14
N GLU A 310 25.90 -19.18 0.06
CA GLU A 310 25.81 -20.64 0.26
C GLU A 310 25.33 -21.41 -0.96
N THR A 311 24.61 -20.77 -1.87
CA THR A 311 24.06 -21.46 -3.03
C THR A 311 25.18 -21.84 -4.03
N ALA A 312 25.11 -23.07 -4.51
CA ALA A 312 25.91 -23.52 -5.64
C ALA A 312 25.21 -23.34 -7.00
N ASP A 313 23.96 -22.84 -6.97
CA ASP A 313 23.18 -22.55 -8.18
C ASP A 313 23.60 -21.16 -8.71
N GLU A 314 24.38 -21.17 -9.79
CA GLU A 314 24.93 -19.95 -10.39
C GLU A 314 23.82 -19.04 -10.96
N HIS A 315 22.67 -19.60 -11.40
CA HIS A 315 21.54 -18.79 -11.83
C HIS A 315 20.93 -18.03 -10.68
N LEU A 316 20.65 -18.71 -9.56
CA LEU A 316 20.13 -18.08 -8.33
C LEU A 316 21.10 -17.04 -7.79
N LYS A 317 22.38 -17.33 -7.83
CA LYS A 317 23.42 -16.41 -7.42
C LYS A 317 23.44 -15.13 -8.25
N SER A 318 23.41 -15.27 -9.56
CA SER A 318 23.32 -14.14 -10.49
C SER A 318 22.02 -13.32 -10.30
N LEU A 319 20.91 -13.99 -10.00
CA LEU A 319 19.66 -13.34 -9.70
C LEU A 319 19.76 -12.45 -8.45
N ILE A 320 20.29 -12.99 -7.35
CA ILE A 320 20.42 -12.27 -6.08
C ILE A 320 21.43 -11.12 -6.20
N GLU A 321 22.54 -11.33 -6.91
CA GLU A 321 23.63 -10.36 -7.05
C GLU A 321 23.16 -8.98 -7.54
N LYS A 322 22.13 -8.94 -8.43
CA LYS A 322 21.55 -7.71 -8.93
C LYS A 322 20.99 -6.82 -7.83
N TYR A 323 20.52 -7.42 -6.73
CA TYR A 323 19.80 -6.71 -5.67
C TYR A 323 20.68 -6.39 -4.43
N LEU A 324 21.83 -7.03 -4.28
CA LEU A 324 22.73 -6.77 -3.14
C LEU A 324 23.08 -5.29 -2.94
N PRO A 325 23.37 -4.50 -4.01
CA PRO A 325 23.67 -3.07 -3.84
C PRO A 325 22.48 -2.26 -3.31
N TYR A 326 21.25 -2.67 -3.58
CA TYR A 326 20.06 -2.00 -3.07
C TYR A 326 19.90 -2.23 -1.57
N PHE A 327 20.19 -3.44 -1.09
CA PHE A 327 20.14 -3.76 0.33
C PHE A 327 21.12 -2.91 1.15
N ASP A 328 22.30 -2.61 0.61
CA ASP A 328 23.27 -1.71 1.27
C ASP A 328 22.76 -0.26 1.28
N LYS A 329 22.17 0.20 0.19
CA LYS A 329 21.58 1.56 0.09
C LYS A 329 20.41 1.74 1.06
N ILE A 330 19.56 0.70 1.25
CA ILE A 330 18.46 0.75 2.22
C ILE A 330 19.02 0.94 3.63
N GLU A 331 20.04 0.17 4.03
CA GLU A 331 20.67 0.32 5.35
C GLU A 331 21.28 1.72 5.53
N GLU A 332 21.99 2.22 4.52
CA GLU A 332 22.52 3.59 4.54
C GLU A 332 21.42 4.63 4.70
N PHE A 333 20.32 4.47 3.96
CA PHE A 333 19.17 5.37 4.04
C PHE A 333 18.53 5.34 5.42
N CYS A 334 18.23 4.16 5.94
CA CYS A 334 17.62 3.99 7.26
C CYS A 334 18.44 4.66 8.35
N ASN A 335 19.76 4.48 8.32
CA ASN A 335 20.69 5.11 9.27
C ASN A 335 20.69 6.65 9.14
N LYS A 336 20.80 7.20 7.92
CA LYS A 336 20.82 8.66 7.67
C LYS A 336 19.50 9.35 8.02
N MET A 337 18.38 8.67 7.77
CA MET A 337 17.05 9.21 8.02
C MET A 337 16.54 8.96 9.44
N ASN A 338 17.28 8.20 10.24
CA ASN A 338 16.86 7.71 11.56
C ASN A 338 15.51 6.98 11.45
N MET A 339 15.40 6.06 10.48
CA MET A 339 14.20 5.24 10.32
C MET A 339 13.93 4.48 11.62
N PRO A 340 12.71 4.54 12.19
CA PRO A 340 12.42 3.81 13.41
C PRO A 340 12.52 2.30 13.17
N ASN A 341 13.12 1.58 14.14
CA ASN A 341 13.04 0.12 14.17
C ASN A 341 11.75 -0.26 14.92
N ILE A 342 10.92 -1.06 14.27
CA ILE A 342 9.60 -1.48 14.77
C ILE A 342 9.76 -2.62 15.78
N THR A 343 10.63 -3.57 15.46
CA THR A 343 10.90 -4.78 16.23
C THR A 343 12.36 -4.79 16.69
N THR A 344 12.60 -5.02 17.97
CA THR A 344 13.93 -5.12 18.55
C THR A 344 14.12 -6.43 19.34
N ASP A 345 13.24 -7.40 19.09
CA ASP A 345 13.17 -8.66 19.79
C ASP A 345 13.33 -9.85 18.84
N TYR A 346 14.26 -10.74 19.16
CA TYR A 346 14.57 -11.92 18.37
C TYR A 346 13.36 -12.83 18.14
N ASP A 347 12.62 -13.11 19.21
CA ASP A 347 11.51 -14.04 19.17
C ASP A 347 10.39 -13.54 18.23
N THR A 348 10.11 -12.24 18.28
CA THR A 348 9.12 -11.58 17.42
C THR A 348 9.51 -11.69 15.95
N ILE A 349 10.79 -11.44 15.61
CA ILE A 349 11.29 -11.56 14.23
C ILE A 349 11.21 -13.03 13.77
N TYR A 350 11.80 -13.94 14.55
CA TYR A 350 11.89 -15.35 14.20
C TYR A 350 10.49 -15.97 13.99
N LYS A 351 9.56 -15.73 14.94
CA LYS A 351 8.19 -16.24 14.87
C LYS A 351 7.42 -15.68 13.67
N ALA A 352 7.59 -14.39 13.37
CA ALA A 352 6.94 -13.78 12.21
C ALA A 352 7.40 -14.40 10.89
N ILE A 353 8.71 -14.64 10.71
CA ILE A 353 9.24 -15.34 9.54
C ILE A 353 8.64 -16.75 9.42
N LYS A 354 8.54 -17.48 10.53
CA LYS A 354 7.96 -18.82 10.56
C LYS A 354 6.47 -18.83 10.24
N ARG A 355 5.71 -17.89 10.80
CA ARG A 355 4.27 -17.75 10.57
C ARG A 355 3.92 -17.28 9.15
N ALA A 356 4.83 -16.54 8.52
CA ALA A 356 4.62 -15.95 7.20
C ALA A 356 4.28 -16.98 6.11
N VAL A 357 4.86 -18.18 6.15
CA VAL A 357 4.58 -19.25 5.17
C VAL A 357 3.18 -19.86 5.31
N ASP A 358 2.52 -19.70 6.46
CA ASP A 358 1.17 -20.17 6.71
C ASP A 358 0.12 -19.08 6.44
N LEU A 359 0.55 -17.80 6.46
CA LEU A 359 -0.35 -16.66 6.27
C LEU A 359 -0.80 -16.49 4.82
N ARG A 360 0.08 -16.79 3.86
CA ARG A 360 -0.20 -16.55 2.44
C ARG A 360 0.48 -17.58 1.55
N ASP A 361 -0.30 -18.24 0.70
CA ASP A 361 0.23 -19.15 -0.32
C ASP A 361 0.82 -18.31 -1.49
N ARG A 362 2.10 -17.98 -1.35
CA ARG A 362 2.87 -17.20 -2.34
C ARG A 362 4.33 -17.64 -2.34
N TYR A 363 4.80 -18.15 -3.48
CA TYR A 363 6.18 -18.57 -3.60
C TYR A 363 7.13 -17.36 -3.49
N THR A 364 8.01 -17.39 -2.52
CA THR A 364 9.01 -16.37 -2.17
C THR A 364 10.27 -17.07 -1.65
N ILE A 365 11.30 -16.33 -1.23
CA ILE A 365 12.45 -16.92 -0.53
C ILE A 365 12.02 -17.80 0.66
N LEU A 366 10.95 -17.44 1.37
CA LEU A 366 10.45 -18.21 2.51
C LEU A 366 9.99 -19.62 2.09
N PHE A 367 9.27 -19.71 0.98
CA PHE A 367 8.81 -20.99 0.42
C PHE A 367 9.98 -21.78 -0.17
N TYR A 368 10.88 -21.12 -0.91
CA TYR A 368 12.08 -21.75 -1.44
C TYR A 368 12.89 -22.42 -0.31
N LEU A 369 13.12 -21.71 0.80
CA LEU A 369 13.86 -22.24 1.94
C LEU A 369 13.09 -23.29 2.73
N ARG A 370 11.76 -23.15 2.85
CA ARG A 370 10.90 -24.19 3.45
C ARG A 370 11.01 -25.49 2.70
N ASP A 371 10.91 -25.46 1.38
CA ASP A 371 10.95 -26.63 0.51
C ASP A 371 12.33 -27.31 0.55
N LYS A 372 13.40 -26.55 0.80
CA LYS A 372 14.75 -27.04 1.06
C LYS A 372 14.97 -27.48 2.52
N ARG A 373 13.96 -27.33 3.41
CA ARG A 373 14.04 -27.61 4.86
C ARG A 373 15.11 -26.76 5.57
N GLN A 374 15.32 -25.53 5.12
CA GLN A 374 16.33 -24.61 5.63
C GLN A 374 15.75 -23.35 6.29
N LEU A 375 14.42 -23.16 6.23
CA LEU A 375 13.77 -21.94 6.70
C LEU A 375 14.14 -21.58 8.14
N ASP A 376 14.19 -22.56 9.06
CA ASP A 376 14.50 -22.30 10.47
C ASP A 376 15.90 -21.72 10.66
N ARG A 377 16.89 -22.27 9.97
CA ARG A 377 18.28 -21.80 10.03
C ARG A 377 18.44 -20.40 9.47
N TYR A 378 17.78 -20.10 8.35
CA TYR A 378 17.84 -18.79 7.72
C TYR A 378 17.07 -17.76 8.53
N ALA A 379 15.94 -18.12 9.12
CA ALA A 379 15.18 -17.25 10.02
C ALA A 379 15.98 -16.87 11.26
N ASP A 380 16.65 -17.86 11.89
CA ASP A 380 17.57 -17.64 13.03
C ASP A 380 18.72 -16.68 12.65
N TYR A 381 19.36 -16.93 11.51
CA TYR A 381 20.44 -16.09 11.02
C TYR A 381 19.97 -14.64 10.74
N ALA A 382 18.87 -14.49 10.01
CA ALA A 382 18.37 -13.16 9.63
C ALA A 382 17.96 -12.35 10.86
N ALA A 383 17.27 -12.96 11.83
CA ALA A 383 16.90 -12.29 13.07
C ALA A 383 18.12 -11.79 13.84
N LYS A 384 19.15 -12.64 14.03
CA LYS A 384 20.39 -12.27 14.71
C LYS A 384 21.14 -11.17 13.97
N LYS A 385 21.27 -11.30 12.64
CA LYS A 385 22.01 -10.33 11.82
C LYS A 385 21.31 -8.96 11.77
N PHE A 386 20.00 -8.93 11.65
CA PHE A 386 19.26 -7.69 11.74
C PHE A 386 19.45 -6.99 13.10
N LEU A 387 19.34 -7.74 14.21
CA LEU A 387 19.55 -7.18 15.55
C LEU A 387 20.98 -6.65 15.73
N GLU A 388 22.01 -7.39 15.28
CA GLU A 388 23.40 -6.90 15.28
C GLU A 388 23.52 -5.56 14.52
N ARG A 389 22.86 -5.40 13.36
CA ARG A 389 22.90 -4.17 12.56
C ARG A 389 22.28 -2.97 13.27
N ILE A 390 21.23 -3.18 14.05
CA ILE A 390 20.56 -2.11 14.83
C ILE A 390 21.16 -1.93 16.22
N GLY A 391 22.27 -2.63 16.54
CA GLY A 391 23.00 -2.50 17.81
C GLY A 391 22.31 -3.18 19.00
N LYS A 392 21.62 -4.29 18.76
CA LYS A 392 20.90 -5.09 19.77
C LYS A 392 21.50 -6.48 19.93
#